data_ef0fbbfb0f5ae3336e131be12d0c34b1
#
_entry.id   ef0fbbfb0f5ae3336e131be12d0c34b1
#
_cell.length_a   1.000
_cell.length_b   1.000
_cell.length_c   1.000
_cell.angle_alpha   90.00
_cell.angle_beta   90.00
_cell.angle_gamma   90.00
#
_symmetry.space_group_name_H-M   'P 1'
#
loop_
_entity.id
_entity.type
_entity.pdbx_description
1 polymer ?
#
loop_
_entity_poly.entity_id
_entity_poly.type
_entity_poly.pdbx_seq_one_letter_code
_entity_poly.pdbx_strand_id
1 'polypeptide(L)'
;MASTKEYRDYILEQLDNVVYKPMMGEYLLYYNGVLFGGIYDDRLLVKIVDSNKKYNMQESIPYDGAKPMYLVDIDNRELLNDIVIDTYKGLGDKKWVSMIHYGNM
;
A
#
# COMPACT_ATOMS: atom_id res chain seq x y z
N MET A 1 -0.23 -16.73 7.47
CA MET A 1 -0.54 -17.44 6.21
C MET A 1 0.17 -16.77 5.07
N ALA A 2 0.50 -17.54 4.04
CA ALA A 2 1.22 -16.99 2.91
C ALA A 2 0.24 -16.59 1.80
N SER A 3 0.62 -15.58 1.04
CA SER A 3 -0.14 -15.18 -0.15
C SER A 3 0.30 -16.01 -1.35
N THR A 4 -0.62 -16.27 -2.27
CA THR A 4 -0.33 -17.05 -3.46
C THR A 4 0.33 -16.18 -4.54
N LYS A 5 1.13 -16.82 -5.38
CA LYS A 5 1.73 -16.14 -6.54
C LYS A 5 0.66 -15.71 -7.53
N GLU A 6 -0.40 -16.50 -7.65
CA GLU A 6 -1.52 -16.20 -8.54
C GLU A 6 -2.22 -14.90 -8.12
N TYR A 7 -2.47 -14.72 -6.84
CA TYR A 7 -3.09 -13.50 -6.35
C TYR A 7 -2.16 -12.30 -6.52
N ARG A 8 -0.86 -12.47 -6.21
CA ARG A 8 0.14 -11.44 -6.44
C ARG A 8 0.12 -10.98 -7.89
N ASP A 9 0.16 -11.91 -8.83
CA ASP A 9 0.19 -11.57 -10.25
C ASP A 9 -1.12 -10.91 -10.68
N TYR A 10 -2.25 -11.37 -10.17
CA TYR A 10 -3.54 -10.77 -10.44
C TYR A 10 -3.57 -9.29 -10.01
N ILE A 11 -3.06 -9.00 -8.83
CA ILE A 11 -3.01 -7.63 -8.33
C ILE A 11 -2.03 -6.78 -9.14
N LEU A 12 -0.82 -7.29 -9.39
CA LEU A 12 0.19 -6.53 -10.09
C LEU A 12 -0.18 -6.20 -11.52
N GLU A 13 -0.97 -7.05 -12.18
CA GLU A 13 -1.46 -6.76 -13.52
C GLU A 13 -2.35 -5.51 -13.56
N GLN A 14 -3.00 -5.20 -12.46
CA GLN A 14 -3.92 -4.07 -12.38
C GLN A 14 -3.25 -2.78 -11.92
N LEU A 15 -2.06 -2.87 -11.33
CA LEU A 15 -1.38 -1.71 -10.75
C LEU A 15 -0.27 -1.20 -11.68
N ASP A 16 -0.23 0.12 -11.87
CA ASP A 16 0.77 0.76 -12.70
C ASP A 16 2.00 1.16 -11.87
N ASN A 17 3.18 0.83 -12.35
CA ASN A 17 4.44 1.27 -11.75
C ASN A 17 4.65 0.80 -10.31
N VAL A 18 4.06 -0.33 -9.96
CA VAL A 18 4.23 -0.93 -8.64
C VAL A 18 5.20 -2.09 -8.75
N VAL A 19 6.16 -2.16 -7.83
CA VAL A 19 7.07 -3.29 -7.72
C VAL A 19 6.84 -4.00 -6.41
N TYR A 20 7.16 -5.28 -6.35
CA TYR A 20 6.99 -6.06 -5.14
C TYR A 20 8.32 -6.60 -4.64
N LYS A 21 8.35 -6.92 -3.35
CA LYS A 21 9.48 -7.59 -2.72
C LYS A 21 8.95 -8.69 -1.81
N PRO A 22 9.39 -9.95 -1.99
CA PRO A 22 8.94 -11.03 -1.11
C PRO A 22 9.41 -10.82 0.33
N MET A 23 8.57 -11.18 1.27
CA MET A 23 8.93 -11.13 2.68
C MET A 23 8.15 -12.20 3.44
N MET A 24 8.81 -13.29 3.80
CA MET A 24 8.26 -14.34 4.66
C MET A 24 6.90 -14.87 4.17
N GLY A 25 6.80 -15.14 2.87
CA GLY A 25 5.57 -15.67 2.27
C GLY A 25 4.56 -14.62 1.86
N GLU A 26 4.80 -13.37 2.18
CA GLU A 26 3.94 -12.26 1.78
C GLU A 26 4.69 -11.35 0.80
N TYR A 27 4.05 -10.29 0.33
CA TYR A 27 4.66 -9.41 -0.67
C TYR A 27 4.51 -7.96 -0.24
N LEU A 28 5.65 -7.27 -0.10
CA LEU A 28 5.66 -5.83 0.12
C LEU A 28 5.51 -5.12 -1.21
N LEU A 29 4.78 -4.02 -1.25
CA LEU A 29 4.53 -3.27 -2.47
C LEU A 29 5.08 -1.86 -2.36
N TYR A 30 5.77 -1.44 -3.42
CA TYR A 30 6.45 -0.15 -3.50
C TYR A 30 5.99 0.62 -4.72
N TYR A 31 5.87 1.93 -4.53
CA TYR A 31 5.61 2.87 -5.62
C TYR A 31 6.66 3.98 -5.52
N ASN A 32 7.42 4.17 -6.59
CA ASN A 32 8.54 5.13 -6.61
C ASN A 32 9.47 4.95 -5.41
N GLY A 33 9.79 3.70 -5.07
CA GLY A 33 10.68 3.40 -3.97
C GLY A 33 10.08 3.53 -2.58
N VAL A 34 8.82 3.89 -2.46
CA VAL A 34 8.14 4.08 -1.18
C VAL A 34 7.25 2.88 -0.88
N LEU A 35 7.45 2.27 0.27
CA LEU A 35 6.62 1.16 0.73
C LEU A 35 5.24 1.69 1.12
N PHE A 36 4.21 1.36 0.33
CA PHE A 36 2.87 1.87 0.58
C PHE A 36 1.89 0.82 1.11
N GLY A 37 2.22 -0.45 0.97
CA GLY A 37 1.32 -1.51 1.39
C GLY A 37 1.89 -2.87 1.07
N GLY A 38 1.02 -3.85 0.94
CA GLY A 38 1.45 -5.20 0.65
C GLY A 38 0.29 -6.13 0.36
N ILE A 39 0.65 -7.36 0.04
CA ILE A 39 -0.30 -8.45 -0.14
C ILE A 39 -0.08 -9.42 1.02
N TYR A 40 -1.08 -9.53 1.88
CA TYR A 40 -1.03 -10.33 3.10
C TYR A 40 -2.19 -11.30 3.13
N ASP A 41 -1.91 -12.59 3.11
CA ASP A 41 -2.94 -13.63 3.16
C ASP A 41 -3.98 -13.41 2.05
N ASP A 42 -3.50 -13.19 0.82
CA ASP A 42 -4.31 -12.90 -0.37
C ASP A 42 -5.26 -11.72 -0.17
N ARG A 43 -4.77 -10.68 0.52
CA ARG A 43 -5.49 -9.41 0.68
C ARG A 43 -4.56 -8.27 0.29
N LEU A 44 -5.05 -7.34 -0.50
CA LEU A 44 -4.32 -6.11 -0.80
C LEU A 44 -4.58 -5.10 0.31
N LEU A 45 -3.53 -4.74 1.03
CA LEU A 45 -3.63 -3.77 2.12
C LEU A 45 -2.72 -2.58 1.82
N VAL A 46 -3.19 -1.38 2.16
CA VAL A 46 -2.40 -0.16 2.03
C VAL A 46 -2.30 0.55 3.36
N LYS A 47 -1.24 1.29 3.56
CA LYS A 47 -1.05 2.07 4.78
C LYS A 47 -2.14 3.13 4.91
N ILE A 48 -2.53 3.42 6.14
CA ILE A 48 -3.55 4.43 6.43
C ILE A 48 -2.88 5.80 6.47
N VAL A 49 -3.32 6.68 5.60
CA VAL A 49 -2.86 8.07 5.54
C VAL A 49 -4.07 8.98 5.32
N ASP A 50 -3.92 10.27 5.60
CA ASP A 50 -5.05 11.18 5.45
C ASP A 50 -5.58 11.24 4.03
N SER A 51 -4.69 11.13 3.06
CA SER A 51 -5.06 11.25 1.65
C SER A 51 -5.87 10.09 1.10
N ASN A 52 -5.93 8.94 1.80
CA ASN A 52 -6.74 7.80 1.34
C ASN A 52 -7.97 7.50 2.20
N LYS A 53 -8.23 8.31 3.22
CA LYS A 53 -9.40 8.10 4.09
C LYS A 53 -10.72 8.34 3.36
N LYS A 54 -10.71 9.15 2.31
CA LYS A 54 -11.90 9.47 1.51
C LYS A 54 -12.52 8.26 0.82
N TYR A 55 -11.77 7.17 0.68
CA TYR A 55 -12.29 5.96 0.04
C TYR A 55 -13.10 5.09 0.97
N ASN A 56 -13.14 5.40 2.26
CA ASN A 56 -13.95 4.68 3.27
C ASN A 56 -13.65 3.19 3.30
N MET A 57 -12.38 2.83 3.18
CA MET A 57 -11.98 1.43 3.19
C MET A 57 -12.01 0.85 4.60
N GLN A 58 -12.26 -0.45 4.68
CA GLN A 58 -12.28 -1.17 5.94
C GLN A 58 -10.85 -1.38 6.45
N GLU A 59 -10.66 -1.25 7.76
CA GLU A 59 -9.37 -1.58 8.38
C GLU A 59 -9.23 -3.08 8.52
N SER A 60 -8.00 -3.54 8.38
CA SER A 60 -7.66 -4.96 8.53
C SER A 60 -6.25 -5.08 9.07
N ILE A 61 -6.01 -6.11 9.88
CA ILE A 61 -4.70 -6.38 10.46
C ILE A 61 -3.93 -7.28 9.48
N PRO A 62 -2.75 -6.85 8.99
CA PRO A 62 -2.00 -7.67 8.03
C PRO A 62 -1.48 -8.97 8.63
N TYR A 63 -1.07 -8.94 9.89
CA TYR A 63 -0.62 -10.12 10.63
C TYR A 63 -0.70 -9.83 12.12
N ASP A 64 -0.60 -10.86 12.94
CA ASP A 64 -0.73 -10.73 14.39
C ASP A 64 0.27 -9.72 14.95
N GLY A 65 -0.22 -8.78 15.72
CA GLY A 65 0.60 -7.76 16.37
C GLY A 65 0.92 -6.55 15.52
N ALA A 66 0.50 -6.54 14.26
CA ALA A 66 0.75 -5.40 13.38
C ALA A 66 -0.32 -4.31 13.56
N LYS A 67 0.03 -3.10 13.13
CA LYS A 67 -0.93 -2.00 13.09
C LYS A 67 -1.95 -2.22 11.98
N PRO A 68 -3.18 -1.70 12.13
CA PRO A 68 -4.17 -1.82 11.07
C PRO A 68 -3.72 -1.13 9.78
N MET A 69 -4.19 -1.67 8.67
CA MET A 69 -4.04 -1.09 7.35
C MET A 69 -5.42 -1.06 6.70
N TYR A 70 -5.56 -0.40 5.56
CA TYR A 70 -6.82 -0.42 4.82
C TYR A 70 -6.86 -1.60 3.87
N LEU A 71 -7.97 -2.34 3.92
CA LEU A 71 -8.25 -3.42 2.97
C LEU A 71 -8.79 -2.82 1.69
N VAL A 72 -8.10 -3.08 0.58
CA VAL A 72 -8.53 -2.61 -0.73
C VAL A 72 -9.31 -3.73 -1.39
N ASP A 73 -10.63 -3.69 -1.27
CA ASP A 73 -11.54 -4.68 -1.82
C ASP A 73 -12.36 -4.02 -2.93
N ILE A 74 -11.67 -3.63 -3.99
CA ILE A 74 -12.26 -2.86 -5.08
C ILE A 74 -11.87 -3.52 -6.39
N ASP A 75 -12.88 -3.81 -7.21
CA ASP A 75 -12.69 -4.44 -8.51
C ASP A 75 -12.80 -3.41 -9.62
N ASN A 76 -11.96 -2.37 -9.53
CA ASN A 76 -11.92 -1.29 -10.50
C ASN A 76 -10.46 -0.84 -10.64
N ARG A 77 -9.87 -1.13 -11.78
CA ARG A 77 -8.46 -0.86 -12.03
C ARG A 77 -8.08 0.60 -11.84
N GLU A 78 -8.90 1.50 -12.37
CA GLU A 78 -8.65 2.93 -12.28
C GLU A 78 -8.65 3.39 -10.82
N LEU A 79 -9.64 2.96 -10.05
CA LEU A 79 -9.76 3.31 -8.64
C LEU A 79 -8.63 2.69 -7.82
N LEU A 80 -8.22 1.47 -8.13
CA LEU A 80 -7.08 0.83 -7.47
C LEU A 80 -5.82 1.68 -7.62
N ASN A 81 -5.54 2.16 -8.83
CA ASN A 81 -4.37 2.99 -9.07
C ASN A 81 -4.48 4.35 -8.39
N ASP A 82 -5.67 4.93 -8.33
CA ASP A 82 -5.90 6.17 -7.59
C ASP A 82 -5.60 5.99 -6.11
N ILE A 83 -6.01 4.88 -5.53
CA ILE A 83 -5.76 4.58 -4.12
C ILE A 83 -4.25 4.45 -3.87
N VAL A 84 -3.54 3.76 -4.75
CA VAL A 84 -2.08 3.61 -4.62
C VAL A 84 -1.41 4.97 -4.67
N ILE A 85 -1.78 5.81 -5.63
CA ILE A 85 -1.18 7.13 -5.80
C ILE A 85 -1.49 8.01 -4.59
N ASP A 86 -2.72 8.02 -4.11
CA ASP A 86 -3.09 8.83 -2.95
C ASP A 86 -2.40 8.35 -1.68
N THR A 87 -2.24 7.04 -1.53
CA THR A 87 -1.49 6.49 -0.40
C THR A 87 -0.03 6.93 -0.48
N TYR A 88 0.56 6.81 -1.66
CA TYR A 88 1.93 7.25 -1.89
C TYR A 88 2.11 8.74 -1.59
N LYS A 89 1.19 9.58 -2.07
CA LYS A 89 1.25 11.02 -1.82
C LYS A 89 1.20 11.34 -0.33
N GLY A 90 0.35 10.65 0.41
CA GLY A 90 0.26 10.85 1.85
C GLY A 90 1.55 10.50 2.57
N LEU A 91 2.21 9.41 2.15
CA LEU A 91 3.49 9.00 2.71
C LEU A 91 4.62 9.93 2.28
N GLY A 92 4.59 10.34 1.02
CA GLY A 92 5.58 11.25 0.48
C GLY A 92 5.52 12.63 1.12
N ASP A 93 4.32 13.12 1.39
CA ASP A 93 4.14 14.40 2.05
C ASP A 93 4.76 14.41 3.44
N LYS A 94 4.57 13.34 4.21
CA LYS A 94 5.20 13.22 5.52
C LYS A 94 6.72 13.21 5.40
N LYS A 95 7.24 12.47 4.44
CA LYS A 95 8.68 12.40 4.18
C LYS A 95 9.21 13.75 3.74
N TRP A 96 8.46 14.42 2.87
CA TRP A 96 8.80 15.75 2.36
C TRP A 96 8.84 16.78 3.49
N VAL A 97 7.88 16.78 4.39
CA VAL A 97 7.86 17.68 5.55
C VAL A 97 9.10 17.44 6.42
N SER A 98 9.44 16.20 6.66
CA SER A 98 10.64 15.86 7.43
C SER A 98 11.90 16.38 6.76
N MET A 99 11.99 16.25 5.43
CA MET A 99 13.14 16.75 4.67
C MET A 99 13.25 18.27 4.73
N ILE A 100 12.12 18.96 4.60
CA ILE A 100 12.11 20.42 4.73
C ILE A 100 12.58 20.83 6.10
N HIS A 101 12.11 20.16 7.11
CA HIS A 101 12.50 20.46 8.49
C HIS A 101 14.01 20.36 8.67
N TYR A 102 14.62 19.31 8.15
CA TYR A 102 16.05 19.13 8.22
C TYR A 102 16.80 20.10 7.29
N GLY A 103 16.22 20.35 6.12
CA GLY A 103 16.86 21.21 5.13
C GLY A 103 16.95 22.66 5.54
N ASN A 104 16.15 23.08 6.50
CA ASN A 104 16.16 24.46 7.01
C ASN A 104 17.12 24.67 8.16
N MET A 105 17.82 23.62 8.48
CA MET A 105 18.85 23.70 9.51
C MET A 105 20.22 23.79 8.89
#